data_148d9f9b496edd40a1fef805fbe72bc7
#
_entry.id   148d9f9b496edd40a1fef805fbe72bc7
#
_cell.length_a   1.000
_cell.length_b   1.000
_cell.length_c   1.000
_cell.angle_alpha   90.00
_cell.angle_beta   90.00
_cell.angle_gamma   90.00
#
_symmetry.space_group_name_H-M   'P 1'
#
loop_
_entity.id
_entity.type
_entity.pdbx_description
1 polymer ?
#
loop_
_entity_poly.entity_id
_entity_poly.type
_entity_poly.pdbx_seq_one_letter_code
_entity_poly.pdbx_strand_id
1 'polypeptide(L)'
;MKRWINWLVGWIVGLSLAALLFVAAVLQMLRAAPGEWSHPLHIGRWEMNVSVPTVVRMASHPFVLGLLDGRTLQTAYGPLTVRATSAPGTWQVSCAPCTLRAGDETLRLTRLQFSLQRSGQNDLRGDFILGDAPRALRGHWVAHMAANSAELKLKLPDTPLADGFALFDAVLPELHQARIDGRIRIDATLRLPSRELSVRPQIDGFVVAGLGTEALLDALPACPTAKPGRGFGAWLPRAVIAAEDQRFFEHSGYDIAEITAALSNTQAPRGASTLSQQLAKLLFAGDERSHVRKLRELLYAVELDRTLGKGRVLNLYMAIAPWGEGQCGAHAAARHYLHKRADQLTPTEAAWLASLLHNPDREMAQMASSGQVNTDRVGWVIGNLRPVPKAKREALLDGLATWSPGIR
;
A
#
# COMPACT_ATOMS: atom_id res chain seq x y z
N MET A 1 26.69 -67.96 -5.73
CA MET A 1 26.02 -66.96 -4.89
C MET A 1 26.96 -65.78 -4.50
N LYS A 2 28.10 -65.98 -3.87
CA LYS A 2 29.03 -64.86 -3.45
C LYS A 2 29.47 -63.91 -4.57
N ARG A 3 29.77 -64.37 -5.77
CA ARG A 3 30.17 -63.52 -6.92
C ARG A 3 29.11 -62.55 -7.39
N TRP A 4 27.84 -62.94 -7.37
CA TRP A 4 26.72 -62.09 -7.76
C TRP A 4 26.46 -60.97 -6.71
N ILE A 5 26.59 -61.34 -5.42
CA ILE A 5 26.43 -60.36 -4.32
C ILE A 5 27.52 -59.28 -4.39
N ASN A 6 28.76 -59.64 -4.62
CA ASN A 6 29.87 -58.67 -4.75
C ASN A 6 29.66 -57.74 -5.99
N TRP A 7 29.10 -58.26 -7.06
CA TRP A 7 28.80 -57.48 -8.25
C TRP A 7 27.65 -56.49 -8.01
N LEU A 8 26.59 -56.89 -7.35
CA LEU A 8 25.47 -56.09 -6.93
C LEU A 8 25.91 -54.99 -5.93
N VAL A 9 26.73 -55.29 -4.96
CA VAL A 9 27.31 -54.34 -3.99
C VAL A 9 28.17 -53.30 -4.72
N GLY A 10 29.00 -53.75 -5.68
CA GLY A 10 29.80 -52.84 -6.52
C GLY A 10 28.97 -51.84 -7.30
N TRP A 11 27.86 -52.29 -7.89
CA TRP A 11 26.91 -51.41 -8.62
C TRP A 11 26.20 -50.43 -7.70
N ILE A 12 25.77 -50.86 -6.51
CA ILE A 12 25.11 -49.99 -5.51
C ILE A 12 26.09 -48.91 -5.03
N VAL A 13 27.32 -49.29 -4.70
CA VAL A 13 28.38 -48.36 -4.27
C VAL A 13 28.73 -47.38 -5.41
N GLY A 14 28.86 -47.86 -6.66
CA GLY A 14 29.13 -47.02 -7.83
C GLY A 14 28.03 -46.02 -8.11
N LEU A 15 26.75 -46.47 -8.06
CA LEU A 15 25.59 -45.59 -8.22
C LEU A 15 25.47 -44.56 -7.09
N SER A 16 25.76 -44.97 -5.84
CA SER A 16 25.75 -44.07 -4.67
C SER A 16 26.83 -43.00 -4.80
N LEU A 17 28.04 -43.39 -5.23
CA LEU A 17 29.16 -42.47 -5.46
C LEU A 17 28.85 -41.49 -6.59
N ALA A 18 28.29 -41.99 -7.70
CA ALA A 18 27.87 -41.15 -8.83
C ALA A 18 26.79 -40.15 -8.42
N ALA A 19 25.79 -40.58 -7.63
CA ALA A 19 24.76 -39.70 -7.06
C ALA A 19 25.36 -38.63 -6.13
N LEU A 20 26.28 -38.99 -5.26
CA LEU A 20 27.02 -38.07 -4.38
C LEU A 20 27.83 -37.04 -5.16
N LEU A 21 28.55 -37.48 -6.19
CA LEU A 21 29.32 -36.57 -7.07
C LEU A 21 28.40 -35.64 -7.85
N PHE A 22 27.27 -36.14 -8.32
CA PHE A 22 26.27 -35.33 -9.00
C PHE A 22 25.68 -34.25 -8.08
N VAL A 23 25.30 -34.63 -6.85
CA VAL A 23 24.81 -33.68 -5.82
C VAL A 23 25.89 -32.64 -5.50
N ALA A 24 27.15 -33.07 -5.30
CA ALA A 24 28.28 -32.16 -5.04
C ALA A 24 28.48 -31.18 -6.20
N ALA A 25 28.41 -31.65 -7.46
CA ALA A 25 28.52 -30.80 -8.65
C ALA A 25 27.39 -29.78 -8.73
N VAL A 26 26.14 -30.19 -8.46
CA VAL A 26 24.99 -29.28 -8.42
C VAL A 26 25.15 -28.24 -7.32
N LEU A 27 25.57 -28.65 -6.11
CA LEU A 27 25.83 -27.71 -5.01
C LEU A 27 26.95 -26.73 -5.36
N GLN A 28 28.02 -27.20 -6.01
CA GLN A 28 29.11 -26.34 -6.47
C GLN A 28 28.64 -25.32 -7.54
N MET A 29 27.77 -25.74 -8.46
CA MET A 29 27.19 -24.83 -9.46
C MET A 29 26.25 -23.77 -8.84
N LEU A 30 25.55 -24.11 -7.78
CA LEU A 30 24.65 -23.23 -7.06
C LEU A 30 25.38 -22.26 -6.15
N ARG A 31 26.65 -22.49 -5.82
CA ARG A 31 27.42 -21.64 -4.91
C ARG A 31 27.61 -20.25 -5.50
N ALA A 32 27.27 -19.23 -4.71
CA ALA A 32 27.43 -17.84 -5.13
C ALA A 32 28.92 -17.45 -5.26
N ALA A 33 29.25 -16.73 -6.32
CA ALA A 33 30.53 -16.05 -6.46
C ALA A 33 30.60 -14.80 -5.57
N PRO A 34 31.79 -14.29 -5.22
CA PRO A 34 31.94 -13.04 -4.49
C PRO A 34 31.23 -11.88 -5.23
N GLY A 35 30.38 -11.13 -4.49
CA GLY A 35 29.60 -10.02 -5.03
C GLY A 35 28.33 -10.41 -5.81
N GLU A 36 28.02 -11.69 -5.89
CA GLU A 36 26.77 -12.18 -6.49
C GLU A 36 25.62 -12.14 -5.48
N TRP A 37 24.40 -11.87 -5.96
CA TRP A 37 23.22 -11.93 -5.11
C TRP A 37 23.00 -13.36 -4.61
N SER A 38 23.07 -13.54 -3.30
CA SER A 38 23.01 -14.85 -2.67
C SER A 38 22.00 -14.91 -1.54
N HIS A 39 21.56 -16.13 -1.26
CA HIS A 39 20.71 -16.45 -0.12
C HIS A 39 21.31 -17.62 0.65
N PRO A 40 21.40 -17.56 2.00
CA PRO A 40 21.90 -18.67 2.78
C PRO A 40 20.93 -19.87 2.71
N LEU A 41 21.44 -21.01 2.35
CA LEU A 41 20.74 -22.29 2.36
C LEU A 41 21.29 -23.17 3.48
N HIS A 42 20.43 -23.55 4.42
CA HIS A 42 20.77 -24.42 5.52
C HIS A 42 20.40 -25.87 5.19
N ILE A 43 21.36 -26.75 5.14
CA ILE A 43 21.16 -28.19 4.94
C ILE A 43 21.70 -28.91 6.17
N GLY A 44 20.84 -29.18 7.15
CA GLY A 44 21.26 -29.73 8.46
C GLY A 44 22.17 -28.75 9.21
N ARG A 45 23.43 -29.11 9.40
CA ARG A 45 24.47 -28.28 10.06
C ARG A 45 25.30 -27.44 9.06
N TRP A 46 25.08 -27.59 7.78
CA TRP A 46 25.83 -26.92 6.73
C TRP A 46 25.09 -25.69 6.25
N GLU A 47 25.83 -24.58 6.16
CA GLU A 47 25.35 -23.34 5.57
C GLU A 47 26.14 -23.07 4.29
N MET A 48 25.42 -22.77 3.20
CA MET A 48 26.00 -22.44 1.92
C MET A 48 25.24 -21.26 1.30
N ASN A 49 25.99 -20.27 0.83
CA ASN A 49 25.42 -19.17 0.08
C ASN A 49 25.13 -19.61 -1.36
N VAL A 50 23.86 -19.61 -1.73
CA VAL A 50 23.37 -20.03 -3.05
C VAL A 50 23.13 -18.80 -3.90
N SER A 51 23.63 -18.82 -5.14
CA SER A 51 23.38 -17.77 -6.15
C SER A 51 21.92 -17.75 -6.56
N VAL A 52 21.21 -16.66 -6.26
CA VAL A 52 19.81 -16.49 -6.66
C VAL A 52 19.68 -16.44 -8.19
N PRO A 53 20.51 -15.68 -8.95
CA PRO A 53 20.46 -15.69 -10.40
C PRO A 53 20.66 -17.08 -11.00
N THR A 54 21.59 -17.85 -10.47
CA THR A 54 21.86 -19.23 -10.95
C THR A 54 20.67 -20.15 -10.68
N VAL A 55 20.07 -20.08 -9.49
CA VAL A 55 18.85 -20.83 -9.16
C VAL A 55 17.72 -20.49 -10.13
N VAL A 56 17.47 -19.21 -10.40
CA VAL A 56 16.40 -18.78 -11.30
C VAL A 56 16.68 -19.25 -12.74
N ARG A 57 17.93 -19.14 -13.20
CA ARG A 57 18.33 -19.66 -14.53
C ARG A 57 18.12 -21.18 -14.66
N MET A 58 18.49 -21.94 -13.63
CA MET A 58 18.27 -23.40 -13.62
C MET A 58 16.79 -23.75 -13.51
N ALA A 59 16.04 -23.14 -12.60
CA ALA A 59 14.64 -23.40 -12.40
C ALA A 59 13.78 -23.03 -13.63
N SER A 60 14.17 -21.99 -14.37
CA SER A 60 13.51 -21.58 -15.62
C SER A 60 13.98 -22.31 -16.86
N HIS A 61 14.95 -23.23 -16.73
CA HIS A 61 15.45 -24.00 -17.88
C HIS A 61 14.38 -24.98 -18.38
N PRO A 62 14.12 -25.10 -19.70
CA PRO A 62 13.07 -25.96 -20.25
C PRO A 62 13.16 -27.42 -19.79
N PHE A 63 14.38 -27.95 -19.64
CA PHE A 63 14.58 -29.31 -19.12
C PHE A 63 14.06 -29.47 -17.69
N VAL A 64 14.34 -28.51 -16.79
CA VAL A 64 13.89 -28.56 -15.39
C VAL A 64 12.38 -28.39 -15.33
N LEU A 65 11.83 -27.45 -16.08
CA LEU A 65 10.38 -27.22 -16.16
C LEU A 65 9.68 -28.44 -16.76
N GLY A 66 10.29 -29.15 -17.73
CA GLY A 66 9.79 -30.42 -18.29
C GLY A 66 9.70 -31.56 -17.26
N LEU A 67 10.62 -31.60 -16.29
CA LEU A 67 10.54 -32.57 -15.19
C LEU A 67 9.40 -32.26 -14.20
N LEU A 68 8.94 -31.00 -14.19
CA LEU A 68 7.86 -30.53 -13.32
C LEU A 68 6.51 -30.48 -14.03
N ASP A 69 6.45 -30.82 -15.32
CA ASP A 69 5.21 -30.78 -16.12
C ASP A 69 4.12 -31.65 -15.51
N GLY A 70 2.95 -31.07 -15.30
CA GLY A 70 1.81 -31.73 -14.67
C GLY A 70 1.94 -31.97 -13.16
N ARG A 71 3.07 -31.61 -12.53
CA ARG A 71 3.29 -31.80 -11.09
C ARG A 71 2.78 -30.62 -10.29
N THR A 72 2.29 -30.93 -9.09
CA THR A 72 1.88 -29.92 -8.10
C THR A 72 2.84 -29.95 -6.93
N LEU A 73 3.45 -28.81 -6.65
CA LEU A 73 4.36 -28.59 -5.53
C LEU A 73 3.61 -27.87 -4.41
N GLN A 74 3.65 -28.41 -3.20
CA GLN A 74 3.10 -27.72 -2.03
C GLN A 74 4.08 -26.66 -1.55
N THR A 75 3.63 -25.40 -1.48
CA THR A 75 4.46 -24.27 -1.04
C THR A 75 3.76 -23.50 0.07
N ALA A 76 4.49 -22.59 0.72
CA ALA A 76 3.92 -21.67 1.72
C ALA A 76 2.86 -20.73 1.14
N TYR A 77 2.80 -20.59 -0.19
CA TYR A 77 1.83 -19.74 -0.90
C TYR A 77 0.60 -20.53 -1.40
N GLY A 78 0.66 -21.84 -1.33
CA GLY A 78 -0.37 -22.76 -1.84
C GLY A 78 0.18 -23.77 -2.83
N PRO A 79 -0.70 -24.58 -3.47
CA PRO A 79 -0.31 -25.59 -4.44
C PRO A 79 0.12 -24.93 -5.77
N LEU A 80 1.40 -25.04 -6.12
CA LEU A 80 1.94 -24.58 -7.40
C LEU A 80 1.93 -25.72 -8.41
N THR A 81 1.24 -25.54 -9.53
CA THR A 81 1.23 -26.47 -10.64
C THR A 81 1.96 -25.89 -11.84
N VAL A 82 2.90 -26.63 -12.40
CA VAL A 82 3.64 -26.27 -13.63
C VAL A 82 3.09 -27.07 -14.79
N ARG A 83 2.79 -26.43 -15.91
CA ARG A 83 2.33 -27.07 -17.17
C ARG A 83 2.98 -26.47 -18.40
N ALA A 84 3.34 -27.30 -19.35
CA ALA A 84 3.69 -26.85 -20.67
C ALA A 84 2.47 -26.24 -21.37
N THR A 85 2.67 -25.17 -22.14
CA THR A 85 1.61 -24.59 -22.97
C THR A 85 1.75 -25.04 -24.42
N SER A 86 0.74 -24.75 -25.25
CA SER A 86 0.79 -25.00 -26.68
C SER A 86 1.86 -24.14 -27.40
N ALA A 87 2.28 -23.03 -26.81
CA ALA A 87 3.33 -22.18 -27.36
C ALA A 87 4.73 -22.76 -27.02
N PRO A 88 5.59 -23.03 -28.00
CA PRO A 88 6.91 -23.60 -27.76
C PRO A 88 7.73 -22.80 -26.75
N GLY A 89 8.36 -23.49 -25.80
CA GLY A 89 9.21 -22.87 -24.78
C GLY A 89 8.50 -22.00 -23.77
N THR A 90 7.17 -22.04 -23.73
CA THR A 90 6.34 -21.29 -22.77
C THR A 90 5.74 -22.24 -21.76
N TRP A 91 5.87 -21.90 -20.50
CA TRP A 91 5.38 -22.65 -19.35
C TRP A 91 4.35 -21.84 -18.59
N GLN A 92 3.39 -22.50 -18.03
CA GLN A 92 2.38 -21.92 -17.15
C GLN A 92 2.60 -22.41 -15.73
N VAL A 93 2.71 -21.47 -14.80
CA VAL A 93 2.75 -21.73 -13.36
C VAL A 93 1.47 -21.19 -12.76
N SER A 94 0.71 -22.04 -12.09
CA SER A 94 -0.56 -21.66 -11.47
C SER A 94 -0.61 -22.05 -10.01
N CYS A 95 -1.26 -21.22 -9.22
CA CYS A 95 -1.53 -21.42 -7.80
C CYS A 95 -3.03 -21.18 -7.57
N ALA A 96 -3.74 -22.19 -7.07
CA ALA A 96 -5.19 -22.10 -6.81
C ALA A 96 -5.60 -23.08 -5.70
N PRO A 97 -6.08 -22.61 -4.51
CA PRO A 97 -6.05 -21.22 -4.04
C PRO A 97 -4.64 -20.75 -3.71
N CYS A 98 -4.42 -19.45 -3.78
CA CYS A 98 -3.12 -18.84 -3.50
C CYS A 98 -3.19 -17.87 -2.32
N THR A 99 -2.19 -17.91 -1.47
CA THR A 99 -2.09 -17.05 -0.30
C THR A 99 -0.88 -16.14 -0.46
N LEU A 100 -1.10 -14.83 -0.57
CA LEU A 100 -0.05 -13.83 -0.61
C LEU A 100 0.02 -13.10 0.73
N ARG A 101 1.23 -12.87 1.23
CA ARG A 101 1.46 -12.05 2.42
C ARG A 101 1.90 -10.65 2.01
N ALA A 102 1.19 -9.64 2.51
CA ALA A 102 1.52 -8.23 2.33
C ALA A 102 1.67 -7.59 3.72
N GLY A 103 2.91 -7.52 4.22
CA GLY A 103 3.17 -7.17 5.62
C GLY A 103 2.57 -8.22 6.56
N ASP A 104 1.77 -7.76 7.52
CA ASP A 104 1.07 -8.62 8.48
C ASP A 104 -0.25 -9.22 7.95
N GLU A 105 -0.66 -8.82 6.75
CA GLU A 105 -1.92 -9.26 6.17
C GLU A 105 -1.75 -10.41 5.18
N THR A 106 -2.81 -11.20 5.08
CA THR A 106 -2.89 -12.34 4.19
C THR A 106 -4.00 -12.13 3.17
N LEU A 107 -3.62 -11.97 1.91
CA LEU A 107 -4.54 -11.92 0.78
C LEU A 107 -4.72 -13.33 0.21
N ARG A 108 -5.95 -13.82 0.20
CA ARG A 108 -6.31 -15.10 -0.43
C ARG A 108 -6.87 -14.83 -1.82
N LEU A 109 -6.15 -15.30 -2.83
CA LEU A 109 -6.59 -15.25 -4.22
C LEU A 109 -7.18 -16.60 -4.61
N THR A 110 -8.27 -16.59 -5.34
CA THR A 110 -8.86 -17.81 -5.92
C THR A 110 -7.90 -18.45 -6.91
N ARG A 111 -7.21 -17.63 -7.70
CA ARG A 111 -6.21 -18.06 -8.67
C ARG A 111 -5.14 -17.00 -8.89
N LEU A 112 -3.92 -17.48 -9.00
CA LEU A 112 -2.77 -16.73 -9.50
C LEU A 112 -2.10 -17.58 -10.60
N GLN A 113 -1.92 -17.04 -11.78
CA GLN A 113 -1.33 -17.75 -12.91
C GLN A 113 -0.29 -16.86 -13.58
N PHE A 114 0.87 -17.43 -13.88
CA PHE A 114 1.92 -16.80 -14.66
C PHE A 114 2.27 -17.67 -15.86
N SER A 115 2.41 -17.07 -17.03
CA SER A 115 3.18 -17.68 -18.12
C SER A 115 4.65 -17.27 -17.99
N LEU A 116 5.56 -18.15 -18.40
CA LEU A 116 6.99 -17.94 -18.31
C LEU A 116 7.63 -18.40 -19.62
N GLN A 117 8.34 -17.50 -20.26
CA GLN A 117 9.16 -17.74 -21.46
C GLN A 117 10.53 -17.14 -21.27
N ARG A 118 11.57 -17.87 -21.63
CA ARG A 118 12.93 -17.32 -21.73
C ARG A 118 13.10 -16.60 -23.05
N SER A 119 13.54 -15.33 -23.00
CA SER A 119 13.88 -14.53 -24.19
C SER A 119 15.38 -14.32 -24.36
N GLY A 120 16.18 -14.79 -23.39
CA GLY A 120 17.64 -14.72 -23.37
C GLY A 120 18.21 -15.53 -22.21
N GLN A 121 19.53 -15.45 -21.98
CA GLN A 121 20.16 -16.14 -20.85
C GLN A 121 19.70 -15.56 -19.51
N ASN A 122 19.47 -14.25 -19.48
CA ASN A 122 19.14 -13.49 -18.27
C ASN A 122 17.73 -12.88 -18.31
N ASP A 123 16.98 -13.11 -19.39
CA ASP A 123 15.73 -12.44 -19.64
C ASP A 123 14.58 -13.43 -19.63
N LEU A 124 13.59 -13.10 -18.80
CA LEU A 124 12.33 -13.83 -18.67
C LEU A 124 11.19 -12.89 -18.99
N ARG A 125 10.12 -13.41 -19.57
CA ARG A 125 8.90 -12.66 -19.84
C ARG A 125 7.68 -13.56 -19.74
N GLY A 126 6.53 -12.96 -19.61
CA GLY A 126 5.28 -13.69 -19.63
C GLY A 126 4.08 -12.80 -19.31
N ASP A 127 2.97 -13.47 -19.09
CA ASP A 127 1.71 -12.87 -18.69
C ASP A 127 1.37 -13.29 -17.28
N PHE A 128 0.53 -12.52 -16.62
CA PHE A 128 -0.07 -12.92 -15.36
C PHE A 128 -1.59 -12.77 -15.39
N ILE A 129 -2.26 -13.62 -14.61
CA ILE A 129 -3.70 -13.57 -14.38
C ILE A 129 -3.94 -13.68 -12.88
N LEU A 130 -4.68 -12.73 -12.31
CA LEU A 130 -5.08 -12.70 -10.91
C LEU A 130 -6.61 -12.82 -10.81
N GLY A 131 -7.09 -13.75 -9.99
CA GLY A 131 -8.53 -14.00 -9.84
C GLY A 131 -9.10 -14.86 -10.96
N ASP A 132 -10.42 -14.96 -11.00
CA ASP A 132 -11.16 -15.79 -11.93
C ASP A 132 -11.98 -14.97 -12.94
N ALA A 133 -12.23 -15.57 -14.11
CA ALA A 133 -13.11 -14.98 -15.10
C ALA A 133 -14.55 -14.81 -14.53
N PRO A 134 -15.28 -13.76 -14.95
CA PRO A 134 -14.90 -12.78 -15.98
C PRO A 134 -14.04 -11.61 -15.48
N ARG A 135 -13.86 -11.45 -14.16
CA ARG A 135 -13.20 -10.30 -13.51
C ARG A 135 -11.71 -10.50 -13.22
N ALA A 136 -11.03 -11.40 -13.94
CA ALA A 136 -9.60 -11.61 -13.74
C ALA A 136 -8.77 -10.44 -14.25
N LEU A 137 -7.84 -9.95 -13.44
CA LEU A 137 -6.81 -9.00 -13.90
C LEU A 137 -5.82 -9.73 -14.79
N ARG A 138 -5.48 -9.13 -15.92
CA ARG A 138 -4.54 -9.68 -16.91
C ARG A 138 -3.48 -8.66 -17.24
N GLY A 139 -2.21 -9.04 -17.16
CA GLY A 139 -1.11 -8.16 -17.49
C GLY A 139 0.11 -8.92 -17.96
N HIS A 140 1.17 -8.17 -18.19
CA HIS A 140 2.44 -8.67 -18.71
C HIS A 140 3.56 -8.40 -17.72
N TRP A 141 4.58 -9.24 -17.75
CA TRP A 141 5.76 -9.02 -16.96
C TRP A 141 7.03 -9.36 -17.75
N VAL A 142 8.10 -8.66 -17.42
CA VAL A 142 9.45 -8.95 -17.90
C VAL A 142 10.41 -8.88 -16.72
N ALA A 143 11.39 -9.78 -16.70
CA ALA A 143 12.43 -9.77 -15.69
C ALA A 143 13.80 -9.87 -16.35
N HIS A 144 14.72 -9.05 -15.88
CA HIS A 144 16.14 -9.11 -16.22
C HIS A 144 16.96 -9.49 -15.01
N MET A 145 17.81 -10.51 -15.13
CA MET A 145 18.66 -11.03 -14.06
C MET A 145 20.10 -10.65 -14.31
N ALA A 146 20.67 -9.76 -13.48
CA ALA A 146 22.12 -9.53 -13.42
C ALA A 146 22.77 -10.43 -12.36
N ALA A 147 24.09 -10.40 -12.25
CA ALA A 147 24.80 -11.20 -11.26
C ALA A 147 24.45 -10.83 -9.82
N ASN A 148 24.24 -9.54 -9.54
CA ASN A 148 24.01 -9.00 -8.19
C ASN A 148 22.59 -8.43 -7.98
N SER A 149 21.74 -8.47 -9.00
CA SER A 149 20.40 -7.85 -8.93
C SER A 149 19.43 -8.49 -9.93
N ALA A 150 18.15 -8.21 -9.72
CA ALA A 150 17.10 -8.46 -10.69
C ALA A 150 16.18 -7.25 -10.81
N GLU A 151 15.73 -6.96 -12.02
CA GLU A 151 14.70 -5.97 -12.29
C GLU A 151 13.47 -6.68 -12.85
N LEU A 152 12.35 -6.57 -12.16
CA LEU A 152 11.05 -7.09 -12.57
C LEU A 152 10.15 -5.92 -12.93
N LYS A 153 9.69 -5.85 -14.17
CA LYS A 153 8.69 -4.88 -14.64
C LYS A 153 7.36 -5.58 -14.84
N LEU A 154 6.32 -5.02 -14.25
CA LEU A 154 4.94 -5.49 -14.35
C LEU A 154 4.12 -4.39 -15.04
N LYS A 155 3.28 -4.80 -15.97
CA LYS A 155 2.37 -3.90 -16.69
C LYS A 155 0.96 -4.46 -16.65
N LEU A 156 0.07 -3.74 -15.96
CA LEU A 156 -1.37 -3.94 -16.06
C LEU A 156 -1.88 -2.98 -17.13
N PRO A 157 -2.44 -3.48 -18.25
CA PRO A 157 -3.05 -2.64 -19.26
C PRO A 157 -4.32 -1.98 -18.73
N ASP A 158 -4.95 -1.18 -19.56
CA ASP A 158 -6.19 -0.50 -19.24
C ASP A 158 -7.28 -1.51 -18.82
N THR A 159 -7.64 -1.47 -17.53
CA THR A 159 -8.48 -2.49 -16.87
C THR A 159 -9.59 -1.81 -16.07
N PRO A 160 -10.83 -2.34 -16.03
CA PRO A 160 -11.87 -1.84 -15.15
C PRO A 160 -11.45 -1.88 -13.69
N LEU A 161 -11.65 -0.78 -12.95
CA LEU A 161 -11.37 -0.74 -11.50
C LEU A 161 -12.17 -1.79 -10.72
N ALA A 162 -13.41 -2.06 -11.14
CA ALA A 162 -14.25 -3.08 -10.54
C ALA A 162 -13.61 -4.48 -10.53
N ASP A 163 -12.80 -4.81 -11.55
CA ASP A 163 -12.09 -6.10 -11.60
C ASP A 163 -10.96 -6.15 -10.57
N GLY A 164 -10.27 -5.02 -10.33
CA GLY A 164 -9.27 -4.92 -9.28
C GLY A 164 -9.86 -5.09 -7.88
N PHE A 165 -10.98 -4.43 -7.62
CA PHE A 165 -11.68 -4.56 -6.34
C PHE A 165 -12.27 -5.95 -6.13
N ALA A 166 -12.69 -6.66 -7.18
CA ALA A 166 -13.24 -8.02 -7.08
C ALA A 166 -12.26 -9.02 -6.45
N LEU A 167 -10.96 -8.77 -6.48
CA LEU A 167 -9.97 -9.59 -5.76
C LEU A 167 -10.15 -9.56 -4.24
N PHE A 168 -10.86 -8.57 -3.71
CA PHE A 168 -11.09 -8.34 -2.29
C PHE A 168 -12.53 -8.64 -1.86
N ASP A 169 -13.35 -9.23 -2.72
CA ASP A 169 -14.78 -9.50 -2.47
C ASP A 169 -15.04 -10.27 -1.17
N ALA A 170 -14.15 -11.22 -0.85
CA ALA A 170 -14.24 -12.02 0.37
C ALA A 170 -13.99 -11.23 1.68
N VAL A 171 -13.36 -10.06 1.61
CA VAL A 171 -12.94 -9.26 2.78
C VAL A 171 -13.52 -7.84 2.80
N LEU A 172 -14.19 -7.44 1.72
CA LEU A 172 -14.86 -6.14 1.57
C LEU A 172 -16.34 -6.37 1.22
N PRO A 173 -17.21 -6.62 2.20
CA PRO A 173 -18.64 -6.86 1.95
C PRO A 173 -19.35 -5.68 1.27
N GLU A 174 -18.80 -4.49 1.36
CA GLU A 174 -19.29 -3.28 0.69
C GLU A 174 -19.37 -3.46 -0.85
N LEU A 175 -18.52 -4.32 -1.41
CA LEU A 175 -18.48 -4.58 -2.86
C LEU A 175 -19.76 -5.24 -3.40
N HIS A 176 -20.55 -5.89 -2.54
CA HIS A 176 -21.82 -6.50 -2.95
C HIS A 176 -22.89 -5.45 -3.31
N GLN A 177 -22.80 -4.24 -2.79
CA GLN A 177 -23.73 -3.14 -3.05
C GLN A 177 -23.10 -2.00 -3.84
N ALA A 178 -21.75 -1.88 -3.79
CA ALA A 178 -21.02 -0.83 -4.47
C ALA A 178 -21.07 -0.99 -6.00
N ARG A 179 -21.37 0.08 -6.71
CA ARG A 179 -21.13 0.20 -8.15
C ARG A 179 -19.85 0.98 -8.34
N ILE A 180 -18.88 0.36 -8.98
CA ILE A 180 -17.55 0.92 -9.19
C ILE A 180 -17.32 1.06 -10.68
N ASP A 181 -17.14 2.31 -11.12
CA ASP A 181 -16.78 2.66 -12.48
C ASP A 181 -15.37 3.23 -12.55
N GLY A 182 -14.84 3.30 -13.76
CA GLY A 182 -13.51 3.81 -14.04
C GLY A 182 -12.53 2.71 -14.42
N ARG A 183 -11.34 3.15 -14.83
CA ARG A 183 -10.30 2.29 -15.37
C ARG A 183 -8.96 2.59 -14.71
N ILE A 184 -8.13 1.58 -14.64
CA ILE A 184 -6.78 1.68 -14.08
C ILE A 184 -5.75 1.08 -15.05
N ARG A 185 -4.59 1.71 -15.12
CA ARG A 185 -3.39 1.22 -15.77
C ARG A 185 -2.25 1.31 -14.79
N ILE A 186 -1.41 0.29 -14.71
CA ILE A 186 -0.29 0.27 -13.75
C ILE A 186 0.98 -0.15 -14.48
N ASP A 187 2.03 0.65 -14.35
CA ASP A 187 3.40 0.27 -14.63
C ASP A 187 4.16 0.19 -13.29
N ALA A 188 4.72 -0.98 -12.98
CA ALA A 188 5.48 -1.20 -11.76
C ALA A 188 6.85 -1.78 -12.05
N THR A 189 7.85 -1.36 -11.30
CA THR A 189 9.22 -1.89 -11.36
C THR A 189 9.68 -2.24 -9.96
N LEU A 190 10.08 -3.50 -9.78
CA LEU A 190 10.67 -4.00 -8.54
C LEU A 190 12.14 -4.36 -8.80
N ARG A 191 13.05 -3.78 -8.00
CA ARG A 191 14.46 -4.13 -8.00
C ARG A 191 14.81 -4.95 -6.79
N LEU A 192 15.50 -6.06 -7.00
CA LEU A 192 15.94 -6.99 -5.99
C LEU A 192 17.47 -7.08 -6.00
N PRO A 193 18.15 -7.24 -4.88
CA PRO A 193 17.62 -7.48 -3.52
C PRO A 193 17.25 -6.22 -2.74
N SER A 194 17.46 -5.00 -3.30
CA SER A 194 17.18 -3.72 -2.61
C SER A 194 15.71 -3.54 -2.20
N ARG A 195 14.79 -4.30 -2.82
CA ARG A 195 13.34 -4.19 -2.65
C ARG A 195 12.78 -2.82 -3.03
N GLU A 196 13.49 -2.10 -3.88
CA GLU A 196 13.05 -0.81 -4.40
C GLU A 196 11.85 -1.04 -5.32
N LEU A 197 10.69 -0.57 -4.90
CA LEU A 197 9.44 -0.65 -5.65
C LEU A 197 9.05 0.73 -6.18
N SER A 198 8.88 0.85 -7.48
CA SER A 198 8.30 2.03 -8.14
C SER A 198 7.00 1.63 -8.80
N VAL A 199 5.90 2.30 -8.46
CA VAL A 199 4.58 2.06 -9.03
C VAL A 199 4.06 3.34 -9.64
N ARG A 200 3.58 3.28 -10.87
CA ARG A 200 2.98 4.41 -11.61
C ARG A 200 1.54 4.06 -12.02
N PRO A 201 0.59 4.25 -11.12
CA PRO A 201 -0.82 4.05 -11.45
C PRO A 201 -1.36 5.26 -12.25
N GLN A 202 -2.22 4.97 -13.21
CA GLN A 202 -3.04 5.96 -13.92
C GLN A 202 -4.49 5.52 -13.74
N ILE A 203 -5.31 6.40 -13.20
CA ILE A 203 -6.73 6.13 -12.91
C ILE A 203 -7.58 7.15 -13.66
N ASP A 204 -8.53 6.66 -14.41
CA ASP A 204 -9.47 7.47 -15.18
C ASP A 204 -10.90 7.16 -14.76
N GLY A 205 -11.68 8.22 -14.47
CA GLY A 205 -13.11 8.13 -14.24
C GLY A 205 -13.53 7.29 -13.02
N PHE A 206 -12.70 7.23 -11.96
CA PHE A 206 -13.05 6.47 -10.76
C PHE A 206 -14.26 7.06 -10.05
N VAL A 207 -15.35 6.30 -10.04
CA VAL A 207 -16.62 6.64 -9.42
C VAL A 207 -17.10 5.47 -8.59
N VAL A 208 -17.63 5.77 -7.41
CA VAL A 208 -18.27 4.80 -6.51
C VAL A 208 -19.69 5.28 -6.20
N ALA A 209 -20.64 4.36 -6.11
CA ALA A 209 -22.03 4.61 -5.73
C ALA A 209 -22.64 3.38 -5.05
N GLY A 210 -23.64 3.61 -4.21
CA GLY A 210 -24.42 2.55 -3.57
C GLY A 210 -23.95 2.16 -2.17
N LEU A 211 -23.00 2.93 -1.59
CA LEU A 211 -22.54 2.70 -0.21
C LEU A 211 -23.42 3.43 0.84
N GLY A 212 -24.41 4.20 0.40
CA GLY A 212 -25.39 4.83 1.30
C GLY A 212 -24.93 6.13 1.93
N THR A 213 -23.90 6.79 1.39
CA THR A 213 -23.41 8.08 1.91
C THR A 213 -24.42 9.21 1.74
N GLU A 214 -25.47 9.04 0.94
CA GLU A 214 -26.59 9.95 0.78
C GLU A 214 -27.31 10.22 2.13
N ALA A 215 -27.34 9.26 3.05
CA ALA A 215 -27.94 9.42 4.38
C ALA A 215 -27.28 10.57 5.17
N LEU A 216 -26.03 10.93 4.87
CA LEU A 216 -25.33 12.05 5.48
C LEU A 216 -25.77 13.43 4.96
N LEU A 217 -26.63 13.49 3.97
CA LEU A 217 -27.25 14.74 3.53
C LEU A 217 -28.27 15.26 4.57
N ASP A 218 -29.00 14.35 5.21
CA ASP A 218 -30.08 14.69 6.15
C ASP A 218 -29.66 14.53 7.61
N ALA A 219 -28.73 13.60 7.91
CA ALA A 219 -28.24 13.35 9.25
C ALA A 219 -26.78 13.79 9.39
N LEU A 220 -26.47 14.60 10.40
CA LEU A 220 -25.10 14.93 10.77
C LEU A 220 -24.66 13.96 11.88
N PRO A 221 -23.64 13.15 11.67
CA PRO A 221 -22.99 12.47 12.76
C PRO A 221 -22.47 13.54 13.70
N ALA A 222 -22.89 13.49 14.94
CA ALA A 222 -22.50 14.46 15.95
C ALA A 222 -21.59 13.78 16.96
N CYS A 223 -20.57 14.51 17.41
CA CYS A 223 -19.90 14.15 18.64
C CYS A 223 -20.90 14.19 19.78
N PRO A 224 -20.92 13.20 20.69
CA PRO A 224 -21.87 13.17 21.79
C PRO A 224 -21.87 14.44 22.69
N THR A 225 -20.73 15.16 22.69
CA THR A 225 -20.51 16.36 23.52
C THR A 225 -20.56 17.67 22.73
N ALA A 226 -20.75 17.64 21.42
CA ALA A 226 -20.70 18.84 20.61
C ALA A 226 -21.97 19.67 20.69
N LYS A 227 -21.87 20.89 21.21
CA LYS A 227 -22.92 21.89 21.05
C LYS A 227 -22.84 22.44 19.61
N PRO A 228 -23.99 22.57 18.92
CA PRO A 228 -24.03 23.16 17.60
C PRO A 228 -23.34 24.53 17.58
N GLY A 229 -22.46 24.75 16.61
CA GLY A 229 -21.78 26.04 16.39
C GLY A 229 -22.31 26.73 15.13
N ARG A 230 -22.02 28.02 14.98
CA ARG A 230 -22.40 28.85 13.82
C ARG A 230 -21.44 28.70 12.62
N GLY A 231 -20.83 27.54 12.41
CA GLY A 231 -19.77 27.34 11.40
C GLY A 231 -18.38 27.52 11.99
N PHE A 232 -17.35 27.38 11.14
CA PHE A 232 -15.94 27.29 11.56
C PHE A 232 -15.12 28.54 11.26
N GLY A 233 -15.80 29.61 10.79
CA GLY A 233 -15.16 30.86 10.43
C GLY A 233 -14.31 30.79 9.15
N ALA A 234 -13.48 31.82 8.94
CA ALA A 234 -12.69 31.94 7.73
C ALA A 234 -11.34 31.21 7.78
N TRP A 235 -10.76 31.02 8.97
CA TRP A 235 -9.39 30.58 9.13
C TRP A 235 -9.25 29.08 9.38
N LEU A 236 -10.10 28.50 10.23
CA LEU A 236 -9.96 27.08 10.59
C LEU A 236 -10.12 26.13 9.40
N PRO A 237 -11.10 26.29 8.49
CA PRO A 237 -11.18 25.43 7.29
C PRO A 237 -9.91 25.51 6.44
N ARG A 238 -9.35 26.70 6.23
CA ARG A 238 -8.09 26.90 5.48
C ARG A 238 -6.90 26.26 6.18
N ALA A 239 -6.83 26.36 7.50
CA ALA A 239 -5.76 25.76 8.28
C ALA A 239 -5.82 24.22 8.26
N VAL A 240 -7.01 23.64 8.34
CA VAL A 240 -7.23 22.18 8.22
C VAL A 240 -6.80 21.67 6.86
N ILE A 241 -7.20 22.35 5.78
CA ILE A 241 -6.75 22.01 4.42
C ILE A 241 -5.23 22.13 4.30
N ALA A 242 -4.63 23.21 4.81
CA ALA A 242 -3.20 23.39 4.78
C ALA A 242 -2.43 22.34 5.59
N ALA A 243 -3.02 21.84 6.68
CA ALA A 243 -2.42 20.86 7.56
C ALA A 243 -2.50 19.43 7.02
N GLU A 244 -3.62 19.05 6.40
CA GLU A 244 -3.96 17.67 6.14
C GLU A 244 -4.08 17.32 4.64
N ASP A 245 -4.48 18.29 3.78
CA ASP A 245 -4.81 17.99 2.39
C ASP A 245 -4.74 19.24 1.51
N GLN A 246 -3.52 19.66 1.16
CA GLN A 246 -3.28 20.93 0.44
C GLN A 246 -3.95 21.00 -0.94
N ARG A 247 -4.21 19.84 -1.56
CA ARG A 247 -4.86 19.72 -2.86
C ARG A 247 -6.32 19.30 -2.76
N PHE A 248 -6.96 19.48 -1.60
CA PHE A 248 -8.31 19.03 -1.29
C PHE A 248 -9.34 19.33 -2.38
N PHE A 249 -9.27 20.50 -3.01
CA PHE A 249 -10.20 20.89 -4.07
C PHE A 249 -9.82 20.40 -5.46
N GLU A 250 -8.67 19.75 -5.63
CA GLU A 250 -8.12 19.33 -6.92
C GLU A 250 -8.36 17.85 -7.24
N HIS A 251 -8.77 17.05 -6.26
CA HIS A 251 -8.97 15.61 -6.41
C HIS A 251 -10.38 15.16 -5.99
N SER A 252 -10.78 13.96 -6.41
CA SER A 252 -12.11 13.37 -6.16
C SER A 252 -12.07 12.31 -5.06
N GLY A 253 -11.78 12.72 -3.82
CA GLY A 253 -11.74 11.85 -2.64
C GLY A 253 -10.40 11.14 -2.41
N TYR A 254 -9.54 11.04 -3.41
CA TYR A 254 -8.20 10.43 -3.33
C TYR A 254 -7.18 11.24 -4.15
N ASP A 255 -5.96 11.32 -3.65
CA ASP A 255 -4.86 11.98 -4.34
C ASP A 255 -3.87 10.93 -4.87
N ILE A 256 -3.92 10.68 -6.19
CA ILE A 256 -3.08 9.66 -6.83
C ILE A 256 -1.59 10.01 -6.75
N ALA A 257 -1.22 11.30 -6.74
CA ALA A 257 0.18 11.69 -6.63
C ALA A 257 0.73 11.40 -5.24
N GLU A 258 -0.05 11.68 -4.18
CA GLU A 258 0.35 11.35 -2.82
C GLU A 258 0.40 9.84 -2.59
N ILE A 259 -0.56 9.07 -3.13
CA ILE A 259 -0.54 7.60 -3.09
C ILE A 259 0.72 7.07 -3.78
N THR A 260 1.05 7.58 -4.97
CA THR A 260 2.24 7.17 -5.72
C THR A 260 3.53 7.52 -4.97
N ALA A 261 3.60 8.71 -4.37
CA ALA A 261 4.74 9.14 -3.56
C ALA A 261 4.93 8.25 -2.32
N ALA A 262 3.83 7.89 -1.64
CA ALA A 262 3.87 7.00 -0.47
C ALA A 262 4.31 5.57 -0.83
N LEU A 263 3.87 5.04 -1.97
CA LEU A 263 4.29 3.72 -2.46
C LEU A 263 5.75 3.68 -2.89
N SER A 264 6.29 4.80 -3.39
CA SER A 264 7.66 4.90 -3.88
C SER A 264 8.68 5.21 -2.79
N ASN A 265 8.26 5.77 -1.64
CA ASN A 265 9.14 6.19 -0.55
C ASN A 265 8.89 5.38 0.73
N THR A 266 9.55 4.24 0.82
CA THR A 266 9.46 3.34 1.99
C THR A 266 10.15 3.87 3.25
N GLN A 267 11.02 4.89 3.13
CA GLN A 267 11.83 5.39 4.25
C GLN A 267 11.20 6.56 5.02
N ALA A 268 10.25 7.26 4.42
CA ALA A 268 9.53 8.36 5.07
C ALA A 268 8.05 8.30 4.66
N PRO A 269 7.21 7.53 5.35
CA PRO A 269 5.78 7.50 5.05
C PRO A 269 5.19 8.90 5.29
N ARG A 270 4.93 9.64 4.23
CA ARG A 270 4.09 10.83 4.28
C ARG A 270 2.65 10.39 4.47
N GLY A 271 1.87 11.21 5.17
CA GLY A 271 0.42 11.01 5.24
C GLY A 271 -0.19 11.18 3.85
N ALA A 272 -0.46 10.08 3.16
CA ALA A 272 -1.07 10.07 1.83
C ALA A 272 -2.59 10.01 1.88
N SER A 273 -3.20 10.21 3.04
CA SER A 273 -4.67 10.17 3.20
C SER A 273 -5.26 11.56 3.05
N THR A 274 -6.23 11.69 2.14
CA THR A 274 -7.02 12.92 1.96
C THR A 274 -7.98 13.13 3.11
N LEU A 275 -8.52 14.36 3.26
CA LEU A 275 -9.60 14.66 4.22
C LEU A 275 -10.83 13.78 4.00
N SER A 276 -11.16 13.46 2.76
CA SER A 276 -12.27 12.55 2.43
C SER A 276 -12.01 11.13 2.93
N GLN A 277 -10.78 10.63 2.81
CA GLN A 277 -10.37 9.32 3.35
C GLN A 277 -10.34 9.32 4.89
N GLN A 278 -9.91 10.43 5.50
CA GLN A 278 -9.95 10.56 6.96
C GLN A 278 -11.39 10.60 7.48
N LEU A 279 -12.29 11.31 6.80
CA LEU A 279 -13.72 11.29 7.11
C LEU A 279 -14.31 9.88 6.93
N ALA A 280 -14.00 9.20 5.83
CA ALA A 280 -14.42 7.82 5.60
C ALA A 280 -13.94 6.86 6.71
N LYS A 281 -12.70 7.05 7.19
CA LYS A 281 -12.17 6.30 8.33
C LYS A 281 -13.02 6.51 9.58
N LEU A 282 -13.32 7.76 9.92
CA LEU A 282 -14.07 8.11 11.13
C LEU A 282 -15.51 7.57 11.12
N LEU A 283 -16.13 7.49 9.93
CA LEU A 283 -17.54 7.10 9.80
C LEU A 283 -17.77 5.61 9.56
N PHE A 284 -16.87 4.95 8.81
CA PHE A 284 -17.16 3.64 8.22
C PHE A 284 -16.07 2.57 8.41
N ALA A 285 -14.80 2.98 8.61
CA ALA A 285 -13.70 2.03 8.51
C ALA A 285 -13.10 1.58 9.85
N GLY A 286 -13.40 2.26 10.95
CA GLY A 286 -12.85 1.95 12.28
C GLY A 286 -11.34 2.18 12.41
N ASP A 287 -10.77 1.74 13.54
CA ASP A 287 -9.38 2.03 13.90
C ASP A 287 -8.38 0.92 13.57
N GLU A 288 -8.85 -0.25 13.14
CA GLU A 288 -8.01 -1.38 12.80
C GLU A 288 -7.04 -1.02 11.66
N ARG A 289 -5.74 -1.30 11.83
CA ARG A 289 -4.72 -0.98 10.80
C ARG A 289 -4.61 -2.13 9.82
N SER A 290 -5.19 -1.97 8.62
CA SER A 290 -5.14 -2.97 7.56
C SER A 290 -5.16 -2.34 6.16
N HIS A 291 -4.63 -3.06 5.16
CA HIS A 291 -4.74 -2.65 3.76
C HIS A 291 -6.20 -2.72 3.27
N VAL A 292 -6.97 -3.69 3.79
CA VAL A 292 -8.40 -3.81 3.52
C VAL A 292 -9.15 -2.57 4.00
N ARG A 293 -8.82 -2.08 5.22
CA ARG A 293 -9.36 -0.80 5.72
C ARG A 293 -9.03 0.36 4.77
N LYS A 294 -7.81 0.44 4.24
CA LYS A 294 -7.43 1.50 3.30
C LYS A 294 -8.21 1.43 1.98
N LEU A 295 -8.54 0.25 1.50
CA LEU A 295 -9.43 0.08 0.34
C LEU A 295 -10.86 0.51 0.66
N ARG A 296 -11.36 0.20 1.86
CA ARG A 296 -12.67 0.66 2.34
C ARG A 296 -12.72 2.18 2.44
N GLU A 297 -11.72 2.80 3.08
CA GLU A 297 -11.58 4.27 3.14
C GLU A 297 -11.61 4.90 1.75
N LEU A 298 -10.93 4.30 0.77
CA LEU A 298 -10.89 4.80 -0.60
C LEU A 298 -12.26 4.76 -1.27
N LEU A 299 -12.99 3.64 -1.15
CA LEU A 299 -14.34 3.51 -1.72
C LEU A 299 -15.30 4.57 -1.17
N TYR A 300 -15.36 4.66 0.17
CA TYR A 300 -16.21 5.64 0.82
C TYR A 300 -15.78 7.09 0.54
N ALA A 301 -14.48 7.37 0.46
CA ALA A 301 -13.99 8.72 0.18
C ALA A 301 -14.41 9.22 -1.20
N VAL A 302 -14.35 8.35 -2.22
CA VAL A 302 -14.78 8.68 -3.58
C VAL A 302 -16.28 8.94 -3.61
N GLU A 303 -17.08 8.10 -2.95
CA GLU A 303 -18.54 8.31 -2.90
C GLU A 303 -18.92 9.55 -2.07
N LEU A 304 -18.28 9.78 -0.90
CA LEU A 304 -18.49 10.97 -0.07
C LEU A 304 -18.25 12.27 -0.86
N ASP A 305 -17.14 12.33 -1.59
CA ASP A 305 -16.84 13.52 -2.40
C ASP A 305 -17.88 13.79 -3.48
N ARG A 306 -18.33 12.74 -4.14
CA ARG A 306 -19.36 12.83 -5.18
C ARG A 306 -20.72 13.20 -4.61
N THR A 307 -21.11 12.61 -3.49
CA THR A 307 -22.45 12.72 -2.91
C THR A 307 -22.63 14.02 -2.13
N LEU A 308 -21.64 14.37 -1.31
CA LEU A 308 -21.73 15.50 -0.39
C LEU A 308 -21.05 16.76 -0.92
N GLY A 309 -20.05 16.60 -1.79
CA GLY A 309 -19.19 17.69 -2.24
C GLY A 309 -18.20 18.16 -1.17
N LYS A 310 -17.14 18.83 -1.62
CA LYS A 310 -15.99 19.25 -0.80
C LYS A 310 -16.36 20.06 0.45
N GLY A 311 -17.26 21.02 0.30
CA GLY A 311 -17.65 21.88 1.41
C GLY A 311 -18.29 21.10 2.58
N ARG A 312 -19.15 20.14 2.26
CA ARG A 312 -19.82 19.32 3.28
C ARG A 312 -18.86 18.29 3.89
N VAL A 313 -18.03 17.66 3.07
CA VAL A 313 -16.96 16.75 3.54
C VAL A 313 -16.07 17.46 4.57
N LEU A 314 -15.57 18.65 4.25
CA LEU A 314 -14.74 19.44 5.17
C LEU A 314 -15.48 19.80 6.45
N ASN A 315 -16.74 20.26 6.34
CA ASN A 315 -17.54 20.62 7.49
C ASN A 315 -17.83 19.41 8.40
N LEU A 316 -18.17 18.26 7.85
CA LEU A 316 -18.36 17.02 8.59
C LEU A 316 -17.06 16.58 9.28
N TYR A 317 -15.94 16.59 8.56
CA TYR A 317 -14.65 16.26 9.14
C TYR A 317 -14.35 17.13 10.37
N MET A 318 -14.44 18.45 10.24
CA MET A 318 -14.21 19.37 11.36
C MET A 318 -15.20 19.18 12.52
N ALA A 319 -16.42 18.73 12.22
CA ALA A 319 -17.44 18.52 13.23
C ALA A 319 -17.19 17.28 14.11
N ILE A 320 -16.51 16.23 13.57
CA ILE A 320 -16.36 14.94 14.25
C ILE A 320 -14.92 14.46 14.45
N ALA A 321 -13.93 15.10 13.84
CA ALA A 321 -12.53 14.70 14.01
C ALA A 321 -12.11 14.78 15.49
N PRO A 322 -11.25 13.85 15.96
CA PRO A 322 -10.64 13.93 17.28
C PRO A 322 -9.54 15.02 17.29
N TRP A 323 -9.47 15.79 18.37
CA TRP A 323 -8.52 16.89 18.54
C TRP A 323 -7.62 16.71 19.77
N GLY A 324 -7.53 15.50 20.33
CA GLY A 324 -6.79 15.15 21.54
C GLY A 324 -7.57 15.39 22.82
N GLU A 325 -7.11 14.77 23.91
CA GLU A 325 -7.70 14.87 25.25
C GLU A 325 -9.24 14.61 25.26
N GLY A 326 -9.69 13.69 24.39
CA GLY A 326 -11.11 13.37 24.26
C GLY A 326 -11.97 14.44 23.60
N GLN A 327 -11.37 15.51 23.07
CA GLN A 327 -12.11 16.57 22.38
C GLN A 327 -12.57 16.09 21.00
N CYS A 328 -13.86 15.99 20.81
CA CYS A 328 -14.49 15.62 19.56
C CYS A 328 -15.08 16.85 18.89
N GLY A 329 -14.63 17.11 17.66
CA GLY A 329 -15.03 18.25 16.84
C GLY A 329 -14.35 19.57 17.19
N ALA A 330 -14.12 20.37 16.17
CA ALA A 330 -13.37 21.63 16.25
C ALA A 330 -14.03 22.68 17.17
N HIS A 331 -15.33 22.67 17.34
CA HIS A 331 -16.00 23.56 18.27
C HIS A 331 -15.68 23.26 19.74
N ALA A 332 -15.58 21.97 20.09
CA ALA A 332 -15.17 21.54 21.41
C ALA A 332 -13.71 21.90 21.67
N ALA A 333 -12.83 21.55 20.71
CA ALA A 333 -11.41 21.82 20.77
C ALA A 333 -11.08 23.32 20.92
N ALA A 334 -11.70 24.17 20.10
CA ALA A 334 -11.49 25.63 20.18
C ALA A 334 -11.90 26.20 21.55
N ARG A 335 -13.00 25.73 22.13
CA ARG A 335 -13.43 26.13 23.46
C ARG A 335 -12.51 25.62 24.56
N HIS A 336 -12.10 24.36 24.44
CA HIS A 336 -11.26 23.71 25.44
C HIS A 336 -9.86 24.34 25.51
N TYR A 337 -9.21 24.43 24.38
CA TYR A 337 -7.82 24.88 24.33
C TYR A 337 -7.63 26.41 24.27
N LEU A 338 -8.55 27.12 23.61
CA LEU A 338 -8.38 28.55 23.32
C LEU A 338 -9.45 29.43 23.97
N HIS A 339 -10.39 28.85 24.68
CA HIS A 339 -11.54 29.54 25.32
C HIS A 339 -12.32 30.42 24.33
N LYS A 340 -12.30 30.06 23.06
CA LYS A 340 -12.92 30.79 21.94
C LYS A 340 -13.89 29.92 21.17
N ARG A 341 -14.74 30.57 20.40
CA ARG A 341 -15.56 29.90 19.40
C ARG A 341 -14.68 29.62 18.16
N ALA A 342 -14.93 28.49 17.47
CA ALA A 342 -14.17 28.11 16.28
C ALA A 342 -14.23 29.16 15.13
N ASP A 343 -15.36 29.89 15.03
CA ASP A 343 -15.54 30.93 14.03
C ASP A 343 -14.84 32.27 14.36
N GLN A 344 -14.26 32.39 15.56
CA GLN A 344 -13.56 33.60 16.03
C GLN A 344 -12.04 33.42 16.13
N LEU A 345 -11.52 32.27 15.70
CA LEU A 345 -10.09 32.01 15.75
C LEU A 345 -9.30 32.96 14.81
N THR A 346 -8.20 33.46 15.31
CA THR A 346 -7.20 34.18 14.49
C THR A 346 -6.48 33.19 13.55
N PRO A 347 -5.77 33.67 12.51
CA PRO A 347 -5.00 32.79 11.62
C PRO A 347 -4.02 31.87 12.37
N THR A 348 -3.28 32.43 13.36
CA THR A 348 -2.29 31.66 14.12
C THR A 348 -2.94 30.61 15.02
N GLU A 349 -4.02 30.97 15.72
CA GLU A 349 -4.80 30.04 16.53
C GLU A 349 -5.40 28.90 15.70
N ALA A 350 -5.94 29.22 14.52
CA ALA A 350 -6.47 28.22 13.60
C ALA A 350 -5.37 27.29 13.07
N ALA A 351 -4.19 27.85 12.74
CA ALA A 351 -3.05 27.07 12.29
C ALA A 351 -2.51 26.16 13.40
N TRP A 352 -2.41 26.66 14.63
CA TRP A 352 -2.01 25.85 15.76
C TRP A 352 -3.03 24.73 16.03
N LEU A 353 -4.32 25.03 16.08
CA LEU A 353 -5.34 24.03 16.31
C LEU A 353 -5.30 22.95 15.21
N ALA A 354 -5.21 23.34 13.94
CA ALA A 354 -5.11 22.41 12.83
C ALA A 354 -3.79 21.57 12.85
N SER A 355 -2.72 22.11 13.39
CA SER A 355 -1.45 21.37 13.51
C SER A 355 -1.52 20.16 14.42
N LEU A 356 -2.49 20.11 15.33
CA LEU A 356 -2.73 18.97 16.22
C LEU A 356 -3.28 17.73 15.48
N LEU A 357 -4.00 17.91 14.37
CA LEU A 357 -4.74 16.82 13.68
C LEU A 357 -3.86 15.65 13.27
N HIS A 358 -2.62 15.90 12.92
CA HIS A 358 -1.67 14.85 12.54
C HIS A 358 -1.51 13.76 13.63
N ASN A 359 -1.47 14.13 14.93
CA ASN A 359 -1.48 13.21 16.06
C ASN A 359 -1.87 13.98 17.35
N PRO A 360 -3.16 14.24 17.57
CA PRO A 360 -3.61 15.18 18.59
C PRO A 360 -3.13 14.86 20.00
N ASP A 361 -3.25 13.60 20.43
CA ASP A 361 -2.88 13.20 21.80
C ASP A 361 -1.37 13.32 22.03
N ARG A 362 -0.55 12.98 21.02
CA ARG A 362 0.91 13.12 21.10
C ARG A 362 1.33 14.58 21.17
N GLU A 363 0.77 15.44 20.32
CA GLU A 363 1.11 16.89 20.30
C GLU A 363 0.72 17.53 21.64
N MET A 364 -0.43 17.19 22.19
CA MET A 364 -0.87 17.69 23.51
C MET A 364 0.02 17.15 24.65
N ALA A 365 0.37 15.88 24.65
CA ALA A 365 1.28 15.30 25.64
C ALA A 365 2.69 15.94 25.57
N GLN A 366 3.20 16.19 24.37
CA GLN A 366 4.47 16.86 24.17
C GLN A 366 4.44 18.30 24.69
N MET A 367 3.37 19.05 24.40
CA MET A 367 3.19 20.40 24.88
C MET A 367 3.05 20.44 26.40
N ALA A 368 2.31 19.52 27.01
CA ALA A 368 2.18 19.41 28.47
C ALA A 368 3.52 19.13 29.16
N SER A 369 4.40 18.32 28.53
CA SER A 369 5.71 17.97 29.09
C SER A 369 6.77 19.05 28.90
N SER A 370 6.77 19.75 27.75
CA SER A 370 7.79 20.75 27.39
C SER A 370 7.41 22.19 27.75
N GLY A 371 6.12 22.45 27.95
CA GLY A 371 5.58 23.80 28.06
C GLY A 371 5.65 24.60 26.74
N GLN A 372 6.02 23.98 25.64
CA GLN A 372 6.26 24.63 24.36
C GLN A 372 5.36 24.10 23.25
N VAL A 373 4.97 25.01 22.36
CA VAL A 373 4.25 24.69 21.13
C VAL A 373 5.24 24.16 20.08
N ASN A 374 4.83 23.21 19.29
CA ASN A 374 5.56 22.76 18.11
C ASN A 374 5.49 23.83 17.01
N THR A 375 6.35 24.85 17.12
CA THR A 375 6.39 26.02 16.22
C THR A 375 6.71 25.63 14.79
N ASP A 376 7.51 24.59 14.55
CA ASP A 376 7.84 24.11 13.22
C ASP A 376 6.60 23.60 12.49
N ARG A 377 5.77 22.80 13.18
CA ARG A 377 4.52 22.30 12.60
C ARG A 377 3.50 23.42 12.37
N VAL A 378 3.34 24.33 13.30
CA VAL A 378 2.45 25.51 13.13
C VAL A 378 2.95 26.38 11.98
N GLY A 379 4.26 26.65 11.92
CA GLY A 379 4.89 27.42 10.85
C GLY A 379 4.68 26.77 9.48
N TRP A 380 4.79 25.44 9.41
CA TRP A 380 4.49 24.71 8.19
C TRP A 380 3.02 24.89 7.74
N VAL A 381 2.05 24.83 8.66
CA VAL A 381 0.63 25.09 8.36
C VAL A 381 0.44 26.54 7.86
N ILE A 382 1.00 27.54 8.55
CA ILE A 382 0.92 28.95 8.14
C ILE A 382 1.52 29.15 6.74
N GLY A 383 2.68 28.57 6.46
CA GLY A 383 3.34 28.64 5.16
C GLY A 383 2.49 28.10 4.01
N ASN A 384 1.60 27.15 4.31
CA ASN A 384 0.71 26.50 3.35
C ASN A 384 -0.72 27.05 3.32
N LEU A 385 -1.05 28.07 4.10
CA LEU A 385 -2.36 28.72 4.05
C LEU A 385 -2.66 29.30 2.65
N ARG A 386 -3.77 28.92 2.06
CA ARG A 386 -4.25 29.40 0.76
C ARG A 386 -5.73 29.76 0.84
N PRO A 387 -6.22 30.73 0.06
CA PRO A 387 -5.46 31.80 -0.55
C PRO A 387 -5.11 32.88 0.48
N VAL A 388 -3.83 33.00 0.82
CA VAL A 388 -3.30 34.06 1.73
C VAL A 388 -2.06 34.65 1.07
N PRO A 389 -1.96 35.99 0.94
CA PRO A 389 -0.79 36.65 0.35
C PRO A 389 0.52 36.26 1.09
N LYS A 390 1.61 36.16 0.35
CA LYS A 390 2.93 35.77 0.90
C LYS A 390 3.36 36.67 2.05
N ALA A 391 3.28 38.01 1.87
CA ALA A 391 3.64 38.98 2.92
C ALA A 391 2.82 38.77 4.22
N LYS A 392 1.54 38.40 4.12
CA LYS A 392 0.74 38.13 5.30
C LYS A 392 1.16 36.82 5.99
N ARG A 393 1.55 35.79 5.23
CA ARG A 393 2.08 34.54 5.81
C ARG A 393 3.42 34.79 6.51
N GLU A 394 4.32 35.58 5.89
CA GLU A 394 5.59 35.96 6.49
C GLU A 394 5.39 36.71 7.81
N ALA A 395 4.49 37.69 7.85
CA ALA A 395 4.18 38.41 9.09
C ALA A 395 3.59 37.48 10.20
N LEU A 396 2.81 36.46 9.83
CA LEU A 396 2.31 35.46 10.78
C LEU A 396 3.44 34.55 11.30
N LEU A 397 4.41 34.20 10.45
CA LEU A 397 5.58 33.40 10.83
C LEU A 397 6.50 34.17 11.77
N ASP A 398 6.74 35.45 11.50
CA ASP A 398 7.56 36.31 12.35
C ASP A 398 6.95 36.45 13.76
N GLY A 399 5.62 36.55 13.85
CA GLY A 399 4.90 36.59 15.12
C GLY A 399 4.84 35.28 15.90
N LEU A 400 5.18 34.16 15.27
CA LEU A 400 5.02 32.82 15.87
C LEU A 400 6.01 32.57 17.01
N ALA A 401 7.22 33.15 16.95
CA ALA A 401 8.27 32.92 17.94
C ALA A 401 7.87 33.36 19.38
N THR A 402 6.95 34.32 19.50
CA THR A 402 6.47 34.87 20.76
C THR A 402 5.02 34.44 21.08
N TRP A 403 4.41 33.67 20.17
CA TRP A 403 3.01 33.27 20.32
C TRP A 403 2.85 32.05 21.22
N SER A 404 1.84 32.08 22.07
CA SER A 404 1.41 30.93 22.90
C SER A 404 -0.11 30.84 22.90
N PRO A 405 -0.69 29.64 22.92
CA PRO A 405 -2.15 29.46 22.95
C PRO A 405 -2.82 29.88 24.26
N GLY A 406 -2.05 30.26 25.30
CA GLY A 406 -2.61 30.66 26.59
C GLY A 406 -3.27 29.54 27.40
N ILE A 407 -2.91 28.30 27.09
CA ILE A 407 -3.37 27.12 27.84
C ILE A 407 -2.74 27.19 29.25
N ARG A 408 -3.56 27.16 30.29
CA ARG A 408 -3.15 27.11 31.69
C ARG A 408 -3.33 25.72 32.27
#